data_9f1f94bd53722f7530b06a95447b7340
#
_entry.id   9f1f94bd53722f7530b06a95447b7340
#
_cell.length_a   1.000
_cell.length_b   1.000
_cell.length_c   1.000
_cell.angle_alpha   90.00
_cell.angle_beta   90.00
_cell.angle_gamma   90.00
#
_symmetry.space_group_name_H-M   'P 1'
#
loop_
_entity.id
_entity.type
_entity.pdbx_description
1 polymer ?
#
loop_
_entity_poly.entity_id
_entity_poly.type
_entity_poly.pdbx_seq_one_letter_code
_entity_poly.pdbx_strand_id
1 'polypeptide(L)'
;RLGFDCVELHGAHGYLIDQFFWEGTNERKDQYGGKSLVERSRFAIEVIKEVRKQVGEDFAIITRLSQFKPQDYNYKLAKNTAEMEAWLTPMADAGVDIFHCSQRRFWEPEFEGSDLNFAGWAKKVTGTPTITVGSVGLTGEFMAAFAGESSDPSSLDELMRRMDRGDFDLVAVGRPLLADPDWVKKIKENRTSELLGFTKAALAELV
;
A
#
# COMPACT_ATOMS: atom_id res chain seq x y z
N ARG A 1 -19.26 21.00 -0.51
CA ARG A 1 -18.28 20.20 0.25
C ARG A 1 -19.01 19.00 0.82
N LEU A 2 -18.49 17.78 0.58
CA LEU A 2 -19.19 16.53 0.91
C LEU A 2 -18.80 15.97 2.30
N GLY A 3 -17.89 16.68 3.03
CA GLY A 3 -17.50 16.28 4.40
C GLY A 3 -16.45 15.17 4.46
N PHE A 4 -15.67 14.95 3.40
CA PHE A 4 -14.52 14.04 3.46
C PHE A 4 -13.36 14.70 4.22
N ASP A 5 -12.56 13.89 4.94
CA ASP A 5 -11.41 14.32 5.71
C ASP A 5 -10.08 14.10 4.99
N CYS A 6 -10.06 13.27 3.98
CA CYS A 6 -8.87 12.95 3.18
C CYS A 6 -9.22 12.50 1.77
N VAL A 7 -8.19 12.43 0.90
CA VAL A 7 -8.25 11.79 -0.41
C VAL A 7 -7.12 10.79 -0.56
N GLU A 8 -7.39 9.63 -1.18
CA GLU A 8 -6.35 8.68 -1.56
C GLU A 8 -6.14 8.68 -3.07
N LEU A 9 -4.91 8.95 -3.52
CA LEU A 9 -4.47 8.84 -4.90
C LEU A 9 -4.01 7.40 -5.17
N HIS A 10 -4.67 6.72 -6.10
CA HIS A 10 -4.35 5.34 -6.41
C HIS A 10 -3.22 5.24 -7.45
N GLY A 11 -1.99 5.11 -6.97
CA GLY A 11 -0.77 4.95 -7.76
C GLY A 11 -0.18 3.55 -7.73
N ALA A 12 -1.02 2.50 -7.68
CA ALA A 12 -0.60 1.12 -7.50
C ALA A 12 -1.31 0.16 -8.48
N HIS A 13 -0.88 -1.11 -8.50
CA HIS A 13 -1.56 -2.26 -9.08
C HIS A 13 -1.83 -2.18 -10.58
N GLY A 14 -0.97 -1.51 -11.35
CA GLY A 14 -1.08 -1.40 -12.80
C GLY A 14 -2.12 -0.38 -13.28
N TYR A 15 -2.71 0.43 -12.38
CA TYR A 15 -3.63 1.51 -12.76
C TYR A 15 -2.87 2.74 -13.28
N LEU A 16 -3.59 3.78 -13.70
CA LEU A 16 -3.05 4.88 -14.51
C LEU A 16 -1.72 5.45 -13.99
N ILE A 17 -1.67 5.88 -12.73
CA ILE A 17 -0.46 6.50 -12.17
C ILE A 17 0.70 5.47 -12.11
N ASP A 18 0.41 4.22 -11.72
CA ASP A 18 1.40 3.15 -11.68
C ASP A 18 2.00 2.82 -13.06
N GLN A 19 1.19 2.92 -14.13
CA GLN A 19 1.67 2.72 -15.50
C GLN A 19 2.69 3.79 -15.94
N PHE A 20 2.64 5.00 -15.37
CA PHE A 20 3.68 6.00 -15.60
C PHE A 20 4.99 5.63 -14.92
N PHE A 21 4.97 5.05 -13.73
CA PHE A 21 6.19 4.61 -13.03
C PHE A 21 6.88 3.45 -13.74
N TRP A 22 6.11 2.53 -14.32
CA TRP A 22 6.62 1.27 -14.81
C TRP A 22 7.25 1.40 -16.20
N GLU A 23 8.55 1.07 -16.29
CA GLU A 23 9.31 1.09 -17.55
C GLU A 23 8.74 0.14 -18.63
N GLY A 24 8.05 -0.94 -18.22
CA GLY A 24 7.39 -1.89 -19.13
C GLY A 24 6.12 -1.36 -19.80
N THR A 25 5.58 -0.24 -19.34
CA THR A 25 4.38 0.40 -19.93
C THR A 25 4.62 1.84 -20.35
N ASN A 26 5.57 2.54 -19.72
CA ASN A 26 5.86 3.94 -20.03
C ASN A 26 6.94 4.06 -21.11
N GLU A 27 6.55 3.94 -22.36
CA GLU A 27 7.43 4.12 -23.54
C GLU A 27 7.45 5.58 -24.06
N ARG A 28 6.93 6.53 -23.27
CA ARG A 28 6.81 7.94 -23.67
C ARG A 28 8.16 8.60 -23.93
N LYS A 29 8.16 9.53 -24.90
CA LYS A 29 9.35 10.33 -25.28
C LYS A 29 9.23 11.79 -24.85
N ASP A 30 8.09 12.17 -24.27
CA ASP A 30 7.87 13.50 -23.72
C ASP A 30 8.31 13.59 -22.24
N GLN A 31 7.99 14.71 -21.58
CA GLN A 31 8.37 15.00 -20.19
C GLN A 31 7.85 13.99 -19.15
N TYR A 32 6.92 13.12 -19.50
CA TYR A 32 6.36 12.11 -18.60
C TYR A 32 6.94 10.71 -18.81
N GLY A 33 7.87 10.55 -19.78
CA GLY A 33 8.70 9.37 -19.95
C GLY A 33 10.03 9.51 -19.22
N GLY A 34 10.95 8.59 -19.50
CA GLY A 34 12.32 8.66 -18.99
C GLY A 34 12.92 7.30 -18.67
N LYS A 35 14.24 7.28 -18.48
CA LYS A 35 15.01 6.06 -18.20
C LYS A 35 14.96 5.69 -16.71
N SER A 36 14.93 6.68 -15.84
CA SER A 36 14.90 6.49 -14.38
C SER A 36 13.47 6.51 -13.85
N LEU A 37 13.25 5.87 -12.70
CA LEU A 37 11.99 5.92 -11.97
C LEU A 37 11.64 7.36 -11.56
N VAL A 38 12.63 8.16 -11.21
CA VAL A 38 12.46 9.57 -10.84
C VAL A 38 11.88 10.39 -12.00
N GLU A 39 12.42 10.22 -13.21
CA GLU A 39 11.88 10.91 -14.41
C GLU A 39 10.42 10.52 -14.67
N ARG A 40 10.11 9.22 -14.58
CA ARG A 40 8.76 8.70 -14.79
C ARG A 40 7.76 9.05 -13.67
N SER A 41 8.25 9.56 -12.55
CA SER A 41 7.40 9.99 -11.42
C SER A 41 6.81 11.39 -11.60
N ARG A 42 7.24 12.15 -12.59
CA ARG A 42 6.77 13.52 -12.84
C ARG A 42 5.25 13.64 -12.87
N PHE A 43 4.57 12.74 -13.58
CA PHE A 43 3.10 12.77 -13.65
C PHE A 43 2.45 12.67 -12.28
N ALA A 44 2.88 11.71 -11.46
CA ALA A 44 2.36 11.56 -10.09
C ALA A 44 2.62 12.81 -9.23
N ILE A 45 3.83 13.37 -9.31
CA ILE A 45 4.22 14.58 -8.57
C ILE A 45 3.35 15.77 -8.97
N GLU A 46 3.08 15.97 -10.25
CA GLU A 46 2.22 17.06 -10.74
C GLU A 46 0.76 16.86 -10.30
N VAL A 47 0.25 15.62 -10.29
CA VAL A 47 -1.08 15.29 -9.76
C VAL A 47 -1.16 15.61 -8.26
N ILE A 48 -0.17 15.19 -7.47
CA ILE A 48 -0.11 15.46 -6.03
C ILE A 48 -0.12 16.96 -5.77
N LYS A 49 0.73 17.73 -6.45
CA LYS A 49 0.80 19.19 -6.32
C LYS A 49 -0.52 19.89 -6.68
N GLU A 50 -1.16 19.46 -7.75
CA GLU A 50 -2.45 20.04 -8.13
C GLU A 50 -3.55 19.69 -7.12
N VAL A 51 -3.60 18.45 -6.62
CA VAL A 51 -4.54 18.06 -5.56
C VAL A 51 -4.29 18.89 -4.29
N ARG A 52 -3.03 19.00 -3.83
CA ARG A 52 -2.67 19.85 -2.66
C ARG A 52 -3.14 21.28 -2.82
N LYS A 53 -2.93 21.88 -3.98
CA LYS A 53 -3.40 23.22 -4.30
C LYS A 53 -4.93 23.35 -4.20
N GLN A 54 -5.68 22.32 -4.62
CA GLN A 54 -7.15 22.35 -4.59
C GLN A 54 -7.74 22.09 -3.20
N VAL A 55 -7.12 21.21 -2.39
CA VAL A 55 -7.67 20.81 -1.10
C VAL A 55 -7.14 21.66 0.08
N GLY A 56 -6.00 22.34 -0.08
CA GLY A 56 -5.34 23.14 0.97
C GLY A 56 -4.46 22.28 1.90
N GLU A 57 -3.81 22.94 2.87
CA GLU A 57 -2.81 22.30 3.75
C GLU A 57 -3.43 21.40 4.84
N ASP A 58 -4.66 21.69 5.27
CA ASP A 58 -5.34 20.99 6.37
C ASP A 58 -6.06 19.70 5.93
N PHE A 59 -6.00 19.35 4.64
CA PHE A 59 -6.69 18.18 4.10
C PHE A 59 -5.69 17.09 3.72
N ALA A 60 -5.79 15.91 4.35
CA ALA A 60 -4.81 14.86 4.16
C ALA A 60 -4.83 14.24 2.76
N ILE A 61 -3.65 14.11 2.13
CA ILE A 61 -3.43 13.40 0.87
C ILE A 61 -2.71 12.09 1.16
N ILE A 62 -3.39 10.99 0.91
CA ILE A 62 -2.82 9.64 0.98
C ILE A 62 -2.41 9.25 -0.44
N THR A 63 -1.24 8.65 -0.61
CA THR A 63 -0.84 8.10 -1.92
C THR A 63 -0.58 6.61 -1.77
N ARG A 64 -1.42 5.80 -2.46
CA ARG A 64 -1.28 4.35 -2.47
C ARG A 64 -0.33 3.92 -3.58
N LEU A 65 0.69 3.14 -3.19
CA LEU A 65 1.74 2.65 -4.07
C LEU A 65 1.92 1.14 -3.92
N SER A 66 2.46 0.50 -4.97
CA SER A 66 2.95 -0.88 -4.92
C SER A 66 4.28 -0.98 -5.65
N GLN A 67 5.20 -1.78 -5.13
CA GLN A 67 6.44 -2.11 -5.81
C GLN A 67 6.20 -3.13 -6.93
N PHE A 68 5.39 -4.15 -6.65
CA PHE A 68 5.07 -5.24 -7.56
C PHE A 68 4.07 -4.82 -8.66
N LYS A 69 3.98 -5.66 -9.69
CA LYS A 69 2.94 -5.58 -10.72
C LYS A 69 1.98 -6.76 -10.61
N PRO A 70 0.69 -6.61 -10.95
CA PRO A 70 -0.27 -7.72 -10.91
C PRO A 70 0.17 -8.95 -11.73
N GLN A 71 0.93 -8.72 -12.79
CA GLN A 71 1.47 -9.75 -13.67
C GLN A 71 2.78 -10.35 -13.17
N ASP A 72 3.49 -9.64 -12.27
CA ASP A 72 4.77 -10.06 -11.72
C ASP A 72 4.95 -9.54 -10.29
N TYR A 73 4.68 -10.42 -9.31
CA TYR A 73 4.85 -10.09 -7.90
C TYR A 73 6.31 -9.92 -7.45
N ASN A 74 7.27 -10.39 -8.24
CA ASN A 74 8.69 -10.23 -7.94
C ASN A 74 9.25 -8.92 -8.50
N TYR A 75 8.49 -8.24 -9.37
CA TYR A 75 8.90 -6.96 -9.89
C TYR A 75 9.03 -5.92 -8.77
N LYS A 76 10.07 -5.08 -8.89
CA LYS A 76 10.27 -3.94 -8.01
C LYS A 76 10.52 -2.68 -8.84
N LEU A 77 9.72 -1.64 -8.57
CA LEU A 77 9.91 -0.32 -9.18
C LEU A 77 11.24 0.29 -8.70
N ALA A 78 11.44 0.37 -7.40
CA ALA A 78 12.70 0.75 -6.77
C ALA A 78 13.47 -0.53 -6.39
N LYS A 79 14.66 -0.72 -6.94
CA LYS A 79 15.45 -1.96 -6.79
C LYS A 79 16.32 -1.97 -5.53
N ASN A 80 16.49 -0.82 -4.90
CA ASN A 80 17.29 -0.62 -3.69
C ASN A 80 16.79 0.60 -2.91
N THR A 81 17.38 0.81 -1.74
CA THR A 81 16.99 1.88 -0.82
C THR A 81 17.20 3.27 -1.39
N ALA A 82 18.28 3.49 -2.14
CA ALA A 82 18.57 4.79 -2.75
C ALA A 82 17.56 5.14 -3.86
N GLU A 83 17.17 4.16 -4.68
CA GLU A 83 16.11 4.35 -5.67
C GLU A 83 14.74 4.60 -5.01
N MET A 84 14.45 3.94 -3.89
CA MET A 84 13.22 4.17 -3.13
C MET A 84 13.18 5.58 -2.54
N GLU A 85 14.25 6.04 -1.93
CA GLU A 85 14.37 7.40 -1.43
C GLU A 85 14.19 8.44 -2.54
N ALA A 86 14.91 8.26 -3.66
CA ALA A 86 14.80 9.15 -4.81
C ALA A 86 13.40 9.15 -5.46
N TRP A 87 12.64 8.06 -5.34
CA TRP A 87 11.26 7.95 -5.82
C TRP A 87 10.25 8.60 -4.88
N LEU A 88 10.32 8.31 -3.57
CA LEU A 88 9.29 8.70 -2.61
C LEU A 88 9.48 10.11 -2.05
N THR A 89 10.72 10.55 -1.81
CA THR A 89 11.00 11.87 -1.24
C THR A 89 10.39 13.02 -2.06
N PRO A 90 10.52 13.08 -3.40
CA PRO A 90 9.88 14.13 -4.18
C PRO A 90 8.35 14.11 -4.13
N MET A 91 7.72 12.97 -3.85
CA MET A 91 6.27 12.89 -3.66
C MET A 91 5.86 13.40 -2.27
N ALA A 92 6.64 13.11 -1.23
CA ALA A 92 6.46 13.68 0.10
C ALA A 92 6.58 15.22 0.04
N ASP A 93 7.63 15.74 -0.60
CA ASP A 93 7.86 17.18 -0.80
C ASP A 93 6.74 17.84 -1.63
N ALA A 94 6.08 17.09 -2.48
CA ALA A 94 4.94 17.56 -3.29
C ALA A 94 3.63 17.66 -2.50
N GLY A 95 3.58 17.12 -1.28
CA GLY A 95 2.45 17.25 -0.37
C GLY A 95 1.72 15.94 -0.02
N VAL A 96 2.38 14.78 -0.13
CA VAL A 96 1.84 13.52 0.42
C VAL A 96 1.98 13.53 1.93
N ASP A 97 0.87 13.34 2.64
CA ASP A 97 0.84 13.25 4.11
C ASP A 97 1.02 11.82 4.62
N ILE A 98 0.56 10.83 3.83
CA ILE A 98 0.64 9.41 4.23
C ILE A 98 0.92 8.54 2.98
N PHE A 99 1.89 7.64 3.06
CA PHE A 99 2.09 6.62 2.05
C PHE A 99 1.33 5.33 2.42
N HIS A 100 0.42 4.88 1.56
CA HIS A 100 -0.27 3.61 1.69
C HIS A 100 0.47 2.54 0.87
N CYS A 101 1.28 1.74 1.55
CA CYS A 101 2.23 0.82 0.95
C CYS A 101 1.61 -0.57 0.75
N SER A 102 1.19 -0.85 -0.50
CA SER A 102 0.59 -2.14 -0.84
C SER A 102 1.67 -3.18 -1.12
N GLN A 103 1.59 -4.30 -0.41
CA GLN A 103 2.52 -5.41 -0.51
C GLN A 103 1.75 -6.74 -0.58
N ARG A 104 2.38 -7.81 -1.09
CA ARG A 104 1.77 -9.13 -1.14
C ARG A 104 1.48 -9.67 0.26
N ARG A 105 2.49 -9.60 1.12
CA ARG A 105 2.42 -9.93 2.55
C ARG A 105 3.19 -8.90 3.36
N PHE A 106 2.57 -8.34 4.39
CA PHE A 106 3.16 -7.26 5.18
C PHE A 106 4.43 -7.65 5.94
N TRP A 107 4.66 -8.96 6.14
CA TRP A 107 5.84 -9.48 6.86
C TRP A 107 7.03 -9.80 5.95
N GLU A 108 6.85 -9.76 4.63
CA GLU A 108 7.95 -9.98 3.69
C GLU A 108 8.90 -8.75 3.67
N PRO A 109 10.23 -8.99 3.81
CA PRO A 109 11.21 -7.92 3.67
C PRO A 109 11.18 -7.28 2.29
N GLU A 110 11.36 -5.97 2.23
CA GLU A 110 11.43 -5.28 0.94
C GLU A 110 12.79 -5.41 0.28
N PHE A 111 13.88 -5.31 1.05
CA PHE A 111 15.24 -5.43 0.56
C PHE A 111 16.06 -6.40 1.41
N GLU A 112 17.06 -7.04 0.81
CA GLU A 112 18.01 -7.91 1.52
C GLU A 112 18.74 -7.16 2.64
N GLY A 113 19.08 -7.89 3.70
CA GLY A 113 19.83 -7.35 4.86
C GLY A 113 18.97 -6.53 5.83
N SER A 114 17.66 -6.47 5.64
CA SER A 114 16.71 -5.82 6.55
C SER A 114 15.41 -6.59 6.60
N ASP A 115 14.73 -6.58 7.74
CA ASP A 115 13.39 -7.16 7.88
C ASP A 115 12.25 -6.13 7.66
N LEU A 116 12.59 -4.87 7.36
CA LEU A 116 11.60 -3.85 7.04
C LEU A 116 10.85 -4.18 5.75
N ASN A 117 9.54 -4.07 5.82
CA ASN A 117 8.66 -4.17 4.67
C ASN A 117 8.62 -2.86 3.87
N PHE A 118 7.81 -2.79 2.82
CA PHE A 118 7.71 -1.58 2.00
C PHE A 118 7.27 -0.35 2.80
N ALA A 119 6.29 -0.48 3.70
CA ALA A 119 5.84 0.63 4.55
C ALA A 119 6.95 1.11 5.50
N GLY A 120 7.69 0.17 6.10
CA GLY A 120 8.83 0.48 6.97
C GLY A 120 9.96 1.22 6.25
N TRP A 121 10.25 0.82 5.03
CA TRP A 121 11.24 1.53 4.22
C TRP A 121 10.74 2.90 3.76
N ALA A 122 9.48 3.01 3.31
CA ALA A 122 8.90 4.30 2.92
C ALA A 122 8.96 5.30 4.07
N LYS A 123 8.57 4.89 5.29
CA LYS A 123 8.70 5.70 6.50
C LYS A 123 10.15 6.09 6.79
N LYS A 124 11.06 5.13 6.70
CA LYS A 124 12.49 5.36 7.00
C LYS A 124 13.13 6.37 6.07
N VAL A 125 12.83 6.33 4.76
CA VAL A 125 13.48 7.22 3.78
C VAL A 125 12.83 8.58 3.66
N THR A 126 11.53 8.71 4.00
CA THR A 126 10.80 9.98 3.84
C THR A 126 10.49 10.67 5.18
N GLY A 127 10.46 9.94 6.29
CA GLY A 127 9.93 10.44 7.56
C GLY A 127 8.40 10.61 7.59
N THR A 128 7.71 10.30 6.49
CA THR A 128 6.27 10.44 6.35
C THR A 128 5.53 9.26 6.98
N PRO A 129 4.40 9.46 7.66
CA PRO A 129 3.56 8.36 8.16
C PRO A 129 3.19 7.35 7.07
N THR A 130 3.04 6.08 7.46
CA THR A 130 2.74 5.01 6.51
C THR A 130 1.61 4.10 6.96
N ILE A 131 0.89 3.58 5.97
CA ILE A 131 -0.11 2.50 6.11
C ILE A 131 0.49 1.24 5.48
N THR A 132 0.56 0.15 6.23
CA THR A 132 0.89 -1.16 5.66
C THR A 132 -0.37 -1.92 5.27
N VAL A 133 -0.29 -2.71 4.21
CA VAL A 133 -1.33 -3.66 3.79
C VAL A 133 -0.71 -4.86 3.07
N GLY A 134 -1.29 -6.04 3.29
CA GLY A 134 -0.92 -7.27 2.61
C GLY A 134 -1.15 -8.48 3.50
N SER A 135 -2.16 -9.28 3.22
CA SER A 135 -2.53 -10.51 3.96
C SER A 135 -2.67 -10.34 5.48
N VAL A 136 -3.06 -9.14 5.96
CA VAL A 136 -3.28 -8.88 7.38
C VAL A 136 -4.39 -9.77 7.90
N GLY A 137 -4.12 -10.56 8.96
CA GLY A 137 -5.07 -11.46 9.60
C GLY A 137 -5.48 -12.68 8.77
N LEU A 138 -4.80 -12.96 7.65
CA LEU A 138 -5.07 -14.11 6.77
C LEU A 138 -3.79 -14.84 6.36
N THR A 139 -3.89 -16.16 6.18
CA THR A 139 -2.78 -17.00 5.73
C THR A 139 -2.48 -16.84 4.24
N GLY A 140 -3.52 -16.65 3.41
CA GLY A 140 -3.42 -16.57 1.95
C GLY A 140 -3.24 -15.17 1.41
N GLU A 141 -2.59 -15.06 0.27
CA GLU A 141 -2.40 -13.79 -0.43
C GLU A 141 -3.57 -13.46 -1.37
N PHE A 142 -3.58 -12.22 -1.91
CA PHE A 142 -4.74 -11.68 -2.61
C PHE A 142 -5.07 -12.38 -3.94
N MET A 143 -4.05 -12.74 -4.75
CA MET A 143 -4.30 -13.36 -6.05
C MET A 143 -4.75 -14.81 -5.94
N ALA A 144 -4.29 -15.55 -4.92
CA ALA A 144 -4.79 -16.88 -4.62
C ALA A 144 -6.31 -16.85 -4.33
N ALA A 145 -6.77 -15.81 -3.63
CA ALA A 145 -8.20 -15.62 -3.38
C ALA A 145 -9.01 -15.39 -4.68
N PHE A 146 -8.45 -14.68 -5.68
CA PHE A 146 -9.10 -14.55 -7.00
C PHE A 146 -9.11 -15.86 -7.78
N ALA A 147 -8.09 -16.71 -7.59
CA ALA A 147 -8.06 -18.06 -8.13
C ALA A 147 -9.08 -19.00 -7.45
N GLY A 148 -9.76 -18.53 -6.40
CA GLY A 148 -10.79 -19.29 -5.67
C GLY A 148 -10.28 -19.98 -4.42
N GLU A 149 -9.03 -19.75 -4.01
CA GLU A 149 -8.50 -20.29 -2.77
C GLU A 149 -9.11 -19.59 -1.55
N SER A 150 -9.44 -20.38 -0.52
CA SER A 150 -9.82 -19.87 0.79
C SER A 150 -8.58 -19.46 1.59
N SER A 151 -8.76 -18.63 2.59
CA SER A 151 -7.70 -18.16 3.46
C SER A 151 -8.16 -18.19 4.91
N ASP A 152 -7.46 -18.92 5.74
CA ASP A 152 -7.78 -19.05 7.15
C ASP A 152 -7.31 -17.81 7.94
N PRO A 153 -7.91 -17.52 9.11
CA PRO A 153 -7.41 -16.51 10.02
C PRO A 153 -5.96 -16.82 10.43
N SER A 154 -5.14 -15.77 10.55
CA SER A 154 -3.77 -15.88 11.05
C SER A 154 -3.54 -14.97 12.26
N SER A 155 -2.49 -15.29 13.07
CA SER A 155 -2.09 -14.46 14.20
C SER A 155 -1.72 -13.04 13.76
N LEU A 156 -2.00 -12.07 14.63
CA LEU A 156 -1.59 -10.68 14.48
C LEU A 156 -0.30 -10.34 15.25
N ASP A 157 0.35 -11.31 15.88
CA ASP A 157 1.53 -11.09 16.73
C ASP A 157 2.67 -10.41 15.97
N GLU A 158 2.95 -10.85 14.75
CA GLU A 158 3.98 -10.24 13.91
C GLU A 158 3.60 -8.82 13.48
N LEU A 159 2.33 -8.57 13.20
CA LEU A 159 1.82 -7.22 12.90
C LEU A 159 2.01 -6.29 14.07
N MET A 160 1.61 -6.73 15.27
CA MET A 160 1.74 -5.96 16.51
C MET A 160 3.21 -5.70 16.84
N ARG A 161 4.06 -6.71 16.75
CA ARG A 161 5.50 -6.59 16.98
C ARG A 161 6.13 -5.51 16.09
N ARG A 162 5.77 -5.46 14.80
CA ARG A 162 6.26 -4.46 13.84
C ARG A 162 5.70 -3.08 14.13
N MET A 163 4.43 -3.00 14.49
CA MET A 163 3.78 -1.74 14.85
C MET A 163 4.38 -1.15 16.13
N ASP A 164 4.62 -1.96 17.17
CA ASP A 164 5.28 -1.54 18.42
C ASP A 164 6.72 -1.07 18.18
N ARG A 165 7.42 -1.68 17.22
CA ARG A 165 8.75 -1.25 16.78
C ARG A 165 8.72 0.07 15.99
N GLY A 166 7.56 0.49 15.53
CA GLY A 166 7.38 1.72 14.77
C GLY A 166 7.67 1.61 13.27
N ASP A 167 7.62 0.41 12.70
CA ASP A 167 7.87 0.19 11.27
C ASP A 167 6.86 0.94 10.40
N PHE A 168 5.61 1.04 10.85
CA PHE A 168 4.52 1.76 10.18
C PHE A 168 3.55 2.31 11.22
N ASP A 169 2.64 3.20 10.82
CA ASP A 169 1.76 3.93 11.72
C ASP A 169 0.31 3.41 11.70
N LEU A 170 -0.14 2.93 10.54
CA LEU A 170 -1.51 2.47 10.33
C LEU A 170 -1.50 1.14 9.56
N VAL A 171 -2.63 0.44 9.65
CA VAL A 171 -2.83 -0.86 9.00
C VAL A 171 -4.13 -0.83 8.20
N ALA A 172 -4.06 -1.19 6.92
CA ALA A 172 -5.24 -1.39 6.11
C ALA A 172 -5.61 -2.89 6.07
N VAL A 173 -6.89 -3.16 6.27
CA VAL A 173 -7.46 -4.52 6.30
C VAL A 173 -8.57 -4.61 5.27
N GLY A 174 -8.50 -5.58 4.38
CA GLY A 174 -9.48 -5.77 3.29
C GLY A 174 -10.33 -7.02 3.48
N ARG A 175 -9.88 -8.14 2.96
CA ARG A 175 -10.62 -9.42 2.93
C ARG A 175 -11.15 -9.90 4.28
N PRO A 176 -10.45 -9.75 5.43
CA PRO A 176 -11.03 -10.11 6.71
C PRO A 176 -12.32 -9.35 7.02
N LEU A 177 -12.39 -8.06 6.69
CA LEU A 177 -13.59 -7.25 6.92
C LEU A 177 -14.74 -7.58 5.96
N LEU A 178 -14.46 -8.14 4.77
CA LEU A 178 -15.49 -8.65 3.88
C LEU A 178 -16.10 -9.96 4.38
N ALA A 179 -15.28 -10.80 5.03
CA ALA A 179 -15.72 -12.07 5.57
C ALA A 179 -16.36 -11.95 6.97
N ASP A 180 -15.94 -10.95 7.73
CA ASP A 180 -16.29 -10.76 9.15
C ASP A 180 -16.44 -9.27 9.47
N PRO A 181 -17.66 -8.70 9.38
CA PRO A 181 -17.90 -7.29 9.70
C PRO A 181 -17.53 -6.91 11.14
N ASP A 182 -17.59 -7.87 12.06
CA ASP A 182 -17.21 -7.69 13.47
C ASP A 182 -15.70 -7.90 13.74
N TRP A 183 -14.88 -8.09 12.72
CA TRP A 183 -13.45 -8.41 12.83
C TRP A 183 -12.72 -7.49 13.82
N VAL A 184 -12.85 -6.17 13.66
CA VAL A 184 -12.20 -5.17 14.54
C VAL A 184 -12.70 -5.30 15.98
N LYS A 185 -14.00 -5.50 16.17
CA LYS A 185 -14.61 -5.68 17.49
C LYS A 185 -14.08 -6.95 18.17
N LYS A 186 -14.03 -8.07 17.45
CA LYS A 186 -13.48 -9.33 17.97
C LYS A 186 -12.01 -9.20 18.37
N ILE A 187 -11.19 -8.47 17.59
CA ILE A 187 -9.81 -8.18 17.97
C ILE A 187 -9.74 -7.37 19.26
N LYS A 188 -10.51 -6.28 19.37
CA LYS A 188 -10.54 -5.43 20.57
C LYS A 188 -11.00 -6.18 21.83
N GLU A 189 -11.90 -7.13 21.68
CA GLU A 189 -12.47 -7.94 22.76
C GLU A 189 -11.65 -9.24 23.02
N ASN A 190 -10.51 -9.41 22.35
CA ASN A 190 -9.64 -10.60 22.43
C ASN A 190 -10.36 -11.91 22.09
N ARG A 191 -11.32 -11.87 21.17
CA ARG A 191 -12.09 -13.02 20.66
C ARG A 191 -11.53 -13.54 19.33
N THR A 192 -10.21 -13.70 19.27
CA THR A 192 -9.51 -14.09 18.04
C THR A 192 -9.86 -15.48 17.53
N SER A 193 -10.31 -16.40 18.43
CA SER A 193 -10.81 -17.72 18.04
C SER A 193 -12.13 -17.71 17.27
N GLU A 194 -12.83 -16.58 17.25
CA GLU A 194 -14.10 -16.41 16.55
C GLU A 194 -13.94 -15.72 15.18
N LEU A 195 -12.72 -15.40 14.78
CA LEU A 195 -12.45 -14.77 13.49
C LEU A 195 -12.80 -15.71 12.33
N LEU A 196 -13.42 -15.15 11.29
CA LEU A 196 -13.77 -15.90 10.10
C LEU A 196 -12.66 -15.82 9.05
N GLY A 197 -12.41 -16.94 8.39
CA GLY A 197 -11.55 -16.98 7.21
C GLY A 197 -12.24 -16.37 5.99
N PHE A 198 -11.45 -16.00 4.99
CA PHE A 198 -11.96 -15.45 3.74
C PHE A 198 -12.21 -16.59 2.73
N THR A 199 -13.38 -16.55 2.12
CA THR A 199 -13.73 -17.36 0.95
C THR A 199 -14.28 -16.45 -0.17
N LYS A 200 -14.29 -16.96 -1.41
CA LYS A 200 -14.85 -16.22 -2.55
C LYS A 200 -16.35 -15.88 -2.36
N ALA A 201 -17.08 -16.64 -1.55
CA ALA A 201 -18.48 -16.36 -1.23
C ALA A 201 -18.66 -14.99 -0.55
N ALA A 202 -17.69 -14.54 0.26
CA ALA A 202 -17.71 -13.22 0.89
C ALA A 202 -17.69 -12.04 -0.08
N LEU A 203 -17.48 -12.27 -1.38
CA LEU A 203 -17.57 -11.25 -2.44
C LEU A 203 -18.98 -11.16 -3.04
N ALA A 204 -19.83 -12.13 -2.80
CA ALA A 204 -21.16 -12.21 -3.42
C ALA A 204 -22.25 -11.53 -2.59
N GLU A 205 -22.02 -11.37 -1.29
CA GLU A 205 -23.00 -10.80 -0.36
C GLU A 205 -22.30 -9.75 0.52
N LEU A 206 -22.94 -8.57 0.63
CA LEU A 206 -22.58 -7.58 1.64
C LEU A 206 -23.35 -7.94 2.92
N VAL A 207 -22.66 -8.25 3.99
CA VAL A 207 -23.22 -8.57 5.31
C VAL A 207 -23.21 -7.34 6.20
#